data_ca968fac2cfa22f0eaaced55ab3c4e98
#
_entry.id   ca968fac2cfa22f0eaaced55ab3c4e98
#
_cell.length_a   1.000
_cell.length_b   1.000
_cell.length_c   1.000
_cell.angle_alpha   90.00
_cell.angle_beta   90.00
_cell.angle_gamma   90.00
#
_symmetry.space_group_name_H-M   'P 1'
#
loop_
_entity.id
_entity.type
_entity.pdbx_description
1 polymer ?
#
loop_
_entity_poly.entity_id
_entity_poly.type
_entity_poly.pdbx_seq_one_letter_code
_entity_poly.pdbx_strand_id
1 'polypeptide(L)'
;MNSDKAVPIESLSASEQADRQRAAWMAAAQAGDQRAYTRVLNDSVALIRAVARRQGVAVDALDDVVQETLLTVHRVRHTFDPSRSYDAWLSAIAARRAIDLLRSHGRREHREVHDEFALDTHADRDDASAGTQRHQEAERLRKAIETLPPGQREAVEQLGLKERTLAEAAERTGRNTGALKVNLHRALKTLRDRLHGES
;
A
#
# COMPACT_ATOMS: atom_id res chain seq x y z
N MET A 1 10.21 -36.01 0.65
CA MET A 1 10.96 -35.56 -0.53
C MET A 1 9.98 -34.86 -1.45
N ASN A 2 9.75 -33.57 -1.23
CA ASN A 2 8.96 -32.72 -2.12
C ASN A 2 9.94 -31.95 -3.00
N SER A 3 10.01 -32.36 -4.26
CA SER A 3 10.76 -31.65 -5.30
C SER A 3 10.05 -30.32 -5.56
N ASP A 4 10.68 -29.26 -5.13
CA ASP A 4 10.35 -27.89 -5.52
C ASP A 4 10.54 -27.78 -7.05
N LYS A 5 9.43 -27.88 -7.79
CA LYS A 5 9.44 -27.70 -9.26
C LYS A 5 9.60 -26.21 -9.52
N ALA A 6 10.84 -25.76 -9.67
CA ALA A 6 11.12 -24.48 -10.29
C ALA A 6 10.48 -24.43 -11.68
N VAL A 7 9.48 -23.57 -11.86
CA VAL A 7 8.83 -23.36 -13.16
C VAL A 7 9.88 -22.78 -14.12
N PRO A 8 10.07 -23.32 -15.33
CA PRO A 8 11.05 -22.80 -16.29
C PRO A 8 10.73 -21.36 -16.67
N ILE A 9 11.73 -20.49 -16.72
CA ILE A 9 11.63 -19.05 -16.99
C ILE A 9 10.94 -18.76 -18.34
N GLU A 10 11.00 -19.69 -19.28
CA GLU A 10 10.42 -19.57 -20.63
C GLU A 10 8.88 -19.63 -20.69
N SER A 11 8.21 -20.01 -19.59
CA SER A 11 6.74 -20.09 -19.52
C SER A 11 6.08 -18.88 -18.89
N LEU A 12 6.86 -17.87 -18.47
CA LEU A 12 6.33 -16.67 -17.79
C LEU A 12 5.89 -15.62 -18.80
N SER A 13 4.79 -14.93 -18.49
CA SER A 13 4.40 -13.75 -19.24
C SER A 13 5.45 -12.62 -19.12
N ALA A 14 5.47 -11.71 -20.09
CA ALA A 14 6.38 -10.55 -20.05
C ALA A 14 6.22 -9.72 -18.76
N SER A 15 5.01 -9.65 -18.21
CA SER A 15 4.72 -8.96 -16.95
C SER A 15 5.37 -9.67 -15.75
N GLU A 16 5.27 -11.00 -15.69
CA GLU A 16 5.89 -11.79 -14.62
C GLU A 16 7.41 -11.76 -14.68
N GLN A 17 7.98 -11.75 -15.91
CA GLN A 17 9.42 -11.59 -16.10
C GLN A 17 9.91 -10.22 -15.61
N ALA A 18 9.17 -9.16 -15.93
CA ALA A 18 9.48 -7.79 -15.48
C ALA A 18 9.38 -7.67 -13.95
N ASP A 19 8.36 -8.25 -13.31
CA ASP A 19 8.22 -8.28 -11.85
C ASP A 19 9.39 -9.00 -11.17
N ARG A 20 9.76 -10.18 -11.67
CA ARG A 20 10.94 -10.92 -11.17
C ARG A 20 12.23 -10.14 -11.33
N GLN A 21 12.39 -9.45 -12.45
CA GLN A 21 13.58 -8.62 -12.68
C GLN A 21 13.67 -7.47 -11.68
N ARG A 22 12.54 -6.80 -11.39
CA ARG A 22 12.46 -5.75 -10.37
C ARG A 22 12.73 -6.31 -8.97
N ALA A 23 12.20 -7.47 -8.65
CA ALA A 23 12.49 -8.16 -7.39
C ALA A 23 13.98 -8.46 -7.23
N ALA A 24 14.65 -8.95 -8.28
CA ALA A 24 16.09 -9.20 -8.28
C ALA A 24 16.91 -7.92 -8.10
N TRP A 25 16.55 -6.81 -8.77
CA TRP A 25 17.21 -5.53 -8.57
C TRP A 25 17.01 -4.99 -7.15
N MET A 26 15.82 -5.15 -6.56
CA MET A 26 15.59 -4.72 -5.18
C MET A 26 16.38 -5.57 -4.18
N ALA A 27 16.51 -6.88 -4.41
CA ALA A 27 17.35 -7.74 -3.59
C ALA A 27 18.84 -7.33 -3.66
N ALA A 28 19.36 -7.05 -4.86
CA ALA A 28 20.71 -6.54 -5.04
C ALA A 28 20.91 -5.16 -4.35
N ALA A 29 19.90 -4.29 -4.45
CA ALA A 29 19.90 -2.98 -3.79
C ALA A 29 19.93 -3.11 -2.25
N GLN A 30 19.22 -4.08 -1.68
CA GLN A 30 19.28 -4.40 -0.25
C GLN A 30 20.68 -4.89 0.18
N ALA A 31 21.40 -5.55 -0.74
CA ALA A 31 22.78 -5.96 -0.56
C ALA A 31 23.82 -4.84 -0.80
N GLY A 32 23.37 -3.60 -1.15
CA GLY A 32 24.23 -2.43 -1.32
C GLY A 32 24.53 -2.03 -2.77
N ASP A 33 23.97 -2.71 -3.79
CA ASP A 33 24.19 -2.34 -5.19
C ASP A 33 23.37 -1.06 -5.55
N GLN A 34 24.06 0.06 -5.63
CA GLN A 34 23.50 1.37 -5.98
C GLN A 34 22.98 1.43 -7.44
N ARG A 35 23.59 0.67 -8.36
CA ARG A 35 23.16 0.65 -9.76
C ARG A 35 21.85 -0.10 -9.90
N ALA A 36 21.72 -1.25 -9.23
CA ALA A 36 20.46 -1.99 -9.14
C ALA A 36 19.38 -1.16 -8.49
N TYR A 37 19.71 -0.41 -7.43
CA TYR A 37 18.78 0.49 -6.76
C TYR A 37 18.25 1.58 -7.70
N THR A 38 19.12 2.27 -8.42
CA THR A 38 18.71 3.29 -9.41
C THR A 38 17.81 2.69 -10.50
N ARG A 39 18.15 1.49 -10.99
CA ARG A 39 17.34 0.80 -12.03
C ARG A 39 15.93 0.50 -11.53
N VAL A 40 15.81 -0.13 -10.37
CA VAL A 40 14.48 -0.50 -9.85
C VAL A 40 13.63 0.73 -9.55
N LEU A 41 14.18 1.83 -9.04
CA LEU A 41 13.42 3.07 -8.84
C LEU A 41 12.91 3.65 -10.15
N ASN A 42 13.76 3.75 -11.17
CA ASN A 42 13.37 4.29 -12.47
C ASN A 42 12.28 3.42 -13.13
N ASP A 43 12.42 2.11 -13.08
CA ASP A 43 11.47 1.16 -13.67
C ASP A 43 10.12 1.15 -12.92
N SER A 44 10.12 1.53 -11.65
CA SER A 44 8.93 1.63 -10.79
C SER A 44 8.00 2.78 -11.15
N VAL A 45 8.49 3.86 -11.76
CA VAL A 45 7.72 5.09 -12.02
C VAL A 45 6.47 4.82 -12.85
N ALA A 46 6.59 4.01 -13.90
CA ALA A 46 5.47 3.69 -14.78
C ALA A 46 4.34 2.96 -14.03
N LEU A 47 4.70 1.99 -13.18
CA LEU A 47 3.74 1.24 -12.37
C LEU A 47 3.07 2.15 -11.33
N ILE A 48 3.84 3.00 -10.64
CA ILE A 48 3.30 3.94 -9.66
C ILE A 48 2.27 4.87 -10.31
N ARG A 49 2.59 5.45 -11.48
CA ARG A 49 1.65 6.31 -12.21
C ARG A 49 0.39 5.57 -12.63
N ALA A 50 0.51 4.32 -13.09
CA ALA A 50 -0.62 3.49 -13.47
C ALA A 50 -1.53 3.19 -12.26
N VAL A 51 -0.95 2.91 -11.11
CA VAL A 51 -1.71 2.70 -9.85
C VAL A 51 -2.39 3.99 -9.42
N ALA A 52 -1.68 5.13 -9.41
CA ALA A 52 -2.24 6.42 -9.00
C ALA A 52 -3.43 6.86 -9.88
N ARG A 53 -3.32 6.68 -11.21
CA ARG A 53 -4.44 6.95 -12.13
C ARG A 53 -5.67 6.09 -11.82
N ARG A 54 -5.48 4.80 -11.54
CA ARG A 54 -6.58 3.90 -11.14
C ARG A 54 -7.25 4.31 -9.83
N GLN A 55 -6.54 5.02 -8.96
CA GLN A 55 -7.10 5.59 -7.73
C GLN A 55 -7.81 6.93 -7.96
N GLY A 56 -7.80 7.46 -9.19
CA GLY A 56 -8.46 8.74 -9.52
C GLY A 56 -7.58 9.97 -9.29
N VAL A 57 -6.26 9.82 -9.17
CA VAL A 57 -5.35 10.95 -9.05
C VAL A 57 -5.27 11.70 -10.39
N ALA A 58 -5.47 13.02 -10.35
CA ALA A 58 -5.38 13.90 -11.51
C ALA A 58 -3.96 13.93 -12.09
N VAL A 59 -3.84 14.23 -13.39
CA VAL A 59 -2.57 14.10 -14.13
C VAL A 59 -1.48 15.00 -13.56
N ASP A 60 -1.82 16.20 -13.14
CA ASP A 60 -0.95 17.21 -12.54
C ASP A 60 -0.42 16.81 -11.14
N ALA A 61 -1.16 15.97 -10.42
CA ALA A 61 -0.77 15.48 -9.10
C ALA A 61 -0.04 14.11 -9.13
N LEU A 62 0.14 13.49 -10.32
CA LEU A 62 0.79 12.19 -10.42
C LEU A 62 2.25 12.21 -9.96
N ASP A 63 2.96 13.29 -10.20
CA ASP A 63 4.38 13.40 -9.84
C ASP A 63 4.57 13.48 -8.33
N ASP A 64 3.64 14.08 -7.61
CA ASP A 64 3.64 14.10 -6.14
C ASP A 64 3.47 12.68 -5.58
N VAL A 65 2.54 11.90 -6.15
CA VAL A 65 2.38 10.48 -5.74
C VAL A 65 3.62 9.68 -6.06
N VAL A 66 4.26 9.88 -7.22
CA VAL A 66 5.50 9.20 -7.59
C VAL A 66 6.59 9.52 -6.58
N GLN A 67 6.82 10.79 -6.28
CA GLN A 67 7.84 11.22 -5.34
C GLN A 67 7.62 10.64 -3.94
N GLU A 68 6.42 10.76 -3.40
CA GLU A 68 6.08 10.24 -2.06
C GLU A 68 6.19 8.71 -1.99
N THR A 69 5.80 8.01 -3.08
CA THR A 69 5.95 6.56 -3.17
C THR A 69 7.42 6.16 -3.17
N LEU A 70 8.27 6.80 -3.98
CA LEU A 70 9.70 6.51 -4.05
C LEU A 70 10.42 6.81 -2.74
N LEU A 71 10.05 7.90 -2.04
CA LEU A 71 10.56 8.22 -0.70
C LEU A 71 10.14 7.14 0.32
N THR A 72 8.91 6.65 0.21
CA THR A 72 8.44 5.56 1.07
C THR A 72 9.19 4.27 0.77
N VAL A 73 9.34 3.89 -0.50
CA VAL A 73 10.14 2.74 -0.94
C VAL A 73 11.56 2.83 -0.37
N HIS A 74 12.19 4.01 -0.45
CA HIS A 74 13.53 4.23 0.11
C HIS A 74 13.59 3.89 1.60
N ARG A 75 12.61 4.34 2.38
CA ARG A 75 12.55 4.11 3.84
C ARG A 75 12.29 2.65 4.21
N VAL A 76 11.40 1.99 3.45
CA VAL A 76 10.93 0.64 3.80
C VAL A 76 11.53 -0.48 2.93
N ARG A 77 12.47 -0.20 2.01
CA ARG A 77 13.06 -1.18 1.08
C ARG A 77 13.59 -2.44 1.77
N HIS A 78 14.11 -2.28 2.99
CA HIS A 78 14.63 -3.41 3.78
C HIS A 78 13.55 -4.40 4.24
N THR A 79 12.26 -4.04 4.12
CA THR A 79 11.13 -4.92 4.46
C THR A 79 10.64 -5.75 3.28
N PHE A 80 11.11 -5.46 2.07
CA PHE A 80 10.75 -6.23 0.89
C PHE A 80 11.33 -7.65 0.98
N ASP A 81 10.48 -8.64 0.73
CA ASP A 81 10.85 -10.05 0.66
C ASP A 81 11.07 -10.43 -0.82
N PRO A 82 12.32 -10.74 -1.24
CA PRO A 82 12.62 -11.06 -2.64
C PRO A 82 11.92 -12.30 -3.19
N SER A 83 11.35 -13.15 -2.34
CA SER A 83 10.54 -14.31 -2.74
C SER A 83 9.12 -13.93 -3.18
N ARG A 84 8.72 -12.67 -2.99
CA ARG A 84 7.39 -12.16 -3.31
C ARG A 84 7.42 -11.24 -4.52
N SER A 85 6.23 -11.00 -5.10
CA SER A 85 6.05 -10.04 -6.19
C SER A 85 6.42 -8.63 -5.73
N TYR A 86 7.38 -8.01 -6.44
CA TYR A 86 7.76 -6.62 -6.25
C TYR A 86 6.63 -5.68 -6.64
N ASP A 87 5.94 -5.98 -7.75
CA ASP A 87 4.85 -5.16 -8.27
C ASP A 87 3.66 -5.11 -7.31
N ALA A 88 3.34 -6.23 -6.67
CA ALA A 88 2.28 -6.26 -5.67
C ALA A 88 2.65 -5.43 -4.43
N TRP A 89 3.90 -5.54 -3.96
CA TRP A 89 4.41 -4.77 -2.83
C TRP A 89 4.44 -3.27 -3.14
N LEU A 90 4.97 -2.88 -4.31
CA LEU A 90 5.03 -1.49 -4.75
C LEU A 90 3.63 -0.91 -4.97
N SER A 91 2.72 -1.69 -5.59
CA SER A 91 1.35 -1.24 -5.85
C SER A 91 0.58 -0.94 -4.56
N ALA A 92 0.80 -1.70 -3.50
CA ALA A 92 0.20 -1.43 -2.20
C ALA A 92 0.67 -0.09 -1.61
N ILE A 93 1.98 0.22 -1.71
CA ILE A 93 2.55 1.50 -1.27
C ILE A 93 1.99 2.65 -2.11
N ALA A 94 2.00 2.51 -3.44
CA ALA A 94 1.54 3.54 -4.37
C ALA A 94 0.04 3.85 -4.20
N ALA A 95 -0.81 2.83 -4.08
CA ALA A 95 -2.24 3.00 -3.86
C ALA A 95 -2.52 3.78 -2.57
N ARG A 96 -1.77 3.47 -1.50
CA ARG A 96 -1.90 4.18 -0.24
C ARG A 96 -1.50 5.66 -0.36
N ARG A 97 -0.34 5.95 -1.00
CA ARG A 97 0.08 7.36 -1.21
C ARG A 97 -0.93 8.13 -2.07
N ALA A 98 -1.49 7.50 -3.09
CA ALA A 98 -2.55 8.10 -3.91
C ALA A 98 -3.78 8.45 -3.07
N ILE A 99 -4.27 7.54 -2.23
CA ILE A 99 -5.41 7.78 -1.35
C ILE A 99 -5.11 8.89 -0.33
N ASP A 100 -3.91 8.91 0.26
CA ASP A 100 -3.52 9.94 1.21
C ASP A 100 -3.48 11.33 0.57
N LEU A 101 -2.98 11.42 -0.69
CA LEU A 101 -3.00 12.66 -1.46
C LEU A 101 -4.45 13.13 -1.71
N LEU A 102 -5.32 12.26 -2.22
CA LEU A 102 -6.73 12.59 -2.48
C LEU A 102 -7.44 13.07 -1.22
N ARG A 103 -7.21 12.44 -0.07
CA ARG A 103 -7.76 12.87 1.22
C ARG A 103 -7.22 14.22 1.67
N SER A 104 -5.96 14.55 1.37
CA SER A 104 -5.36 15.84 1.72
C SER A 104 -5.93 16.97 0.86
N HIS A 105 -6.15 16.73 -0.43
CA HIS A 105 -6.76 17.68 -1.36
C HIS A 105 -8.21 17.96 -0.96
N GLY A 106 -9.03 16.94 -0.75
CA GLY A 106 -10.43 17.13 -0.31
C GLY A 106 -10.56 17.87 1.04
N ARG A 107 -9.57 17.79 1.93
CA ARG A 107 -9.53 18.58 3.17
C ARG A 107 -9.10 20.04 2.94
N ARG A 108 -8.25 20.31 1.95
CA ARG A 108 -7.86 21.69 1.58
C ARG A 108 -9.01 22.40 0.89
N GLU A 109 -9.64 21.78 -0.08
CA GLU A 109 -10.84 22.32 -0.73
C GLU A 109 -11.97 22.61 0.27
N HIS A 110 -12.18 21.73 1.29
CA HIS A 110 -13.16 21.98 2.36
C HIS A 110 -12.74 23.11 3.29
N ARG A 111 -11.46 23.43 3.45
CA ARG A 111 -10.99 24.57 4.27
C ARG A 111 -11.04 25.90 3.50
N GLU A 112 -10.72 25.87 2.21
CA GLU A 112 -10.79 27.08 1.37
C GLU A 112 -12.23 27.50 1.10
N VAL A 113 -13.20 26.56 1.05
CA VAL A 113 -14.64 26.86 0.92
C VAL A 113 -15.27 27.33 2.23
N HIS A 114 -14.59 27.18 3.39
CA HIS A 114 -15.15 27.62 4.68
C HIS A 114 -14.83 29.07 5.04
N ASP A 115 -13.98 29.76 4.26
CA ASP A 115 -13.63 31.17 4.50
C ASP A 115 -14.33 32.15 3.54
N GLU A 116 -15.13 31.68 2.58
CA GLU A 116 -15.95 32.56 1.73
C GLU A 116 -17.26 31.87 1.34
N PHE A 117 -18.34 32.31 1.98
CA PHE A 117 -19.75 32.09 1.63
C PHE A 117 -20.36 30.68 1.76
N ALA A 118 -21.28 30.58 2.73
CA ALA A 118 -22.43 29.69 2.64
C ALA A 118 -23.20 29.98 1.35
N LEU A 119 -23.32 29.01 0.50
CA LEU A 119 -24.46 28.62 -0.34
C LEU A 119 -24.00 27.90 -1.63
N ASP A 120 -24.59 26.79 -1.73
CA ASP A 120 -24.98 26.04 -2.93
C ASP A 120 -24.22 24.73 -3.22
N THR A 121 -24.94 23.73 -2.86
CA THR A 121 -24.93 22.34 -3.31
C THR A 121 -24.89 22.23 -4.83
N HIS A 122 -23.78 21.71 -5.38
CA HIS A 122 -23.88 20.88 -6.57
C HIS A 122 -23.05 19.61 -6.37
N ALA A 123 -23.76 18.59 -5.90
CA ALA A 123 -23.34 17.22 -6.03
C ALA A 123 -23.35 16.88 -7.52
N ASP A 124 -22.18 16.76 -8.12
CA ASP A 124 -22.04 16.12 -9.42
C ASP A 124 -22.32 14.62 -9.23
N ARG A 125 -23.47 14.24 -9.76
CA ARG A 125 -24.05 12.89 -9.76
C ARG A 125 -23.37 12.09 -10.85
N ASP A 126 -22.30 11.35 -10.52
CA ASP A 126 -21.95 10.17 -11.34
C ASP A 126 -21.08 9.13 -10.61
N ASP A 127 -20.87 9.20 -9.31
CA ASP A 127 -20.12 8.15 -8.57
C ASP A 127 -20.82 7.71 -7.25
N ALA A 128 -22.14 7.86 -7.16
CA ALA A 128 -22.87 7.49 -5.94
C ALA A 128 -22.81 5.98 -5.64
N SER A 129 -22.71 5.13 -6.66
CA SER A 129 -22.65 3.68 -6.48
C SER A 129 -21.25 3.22 -6.03
N ALA A 130 -20.19 3.76 -6.64
CA ALA A 130 -18.80 3.45 -6.28
C ALA A 130 -18.42 4.03 -4.90
N GLY A 131 -18.96 5.20 -4.55
CA GLY A 131 -18.80 5.80 -3.22
C GLY A 131 -19.46 4.97 -2.12
N THR A 132 -20.67 4.48 -2.36
CA THR A 132 -21.41 3.63 -1.43
C THR A 132 -20.73 2.28 -1.25
N GLN A 133 -20.21 1.67 -2.32
CA GLN A 133 -19.52 0.39 -2.26
C GLN A 133 -18.18 0.52 -1.49
N ARG A 134 -17.38 1.56 -1.76
CA ARG A 134 -16.14 1.87 -1.01
C ARG A 134 -16.42 2.12 0.47
N HIS A 135 -17.52 2.82 0.78
CA HIS A 135 -17.90 3.07 2.18
C HIS A 135 -18.28 1.76 2.87
N GLN A 136 -19.05 0.89 2.22
CA GLN A 136 -19.41 -0.42 2.75
C GLN A 136 -18.20 -1.33 2.95
N GLU A 137 -17.25 -1.34 2.00
CA GLU A 137 -15.99 -2.09 2.13
C GLU A 137 -15.13 -1.58 3.28
N ALA A 138 -15.04 -0.25 3.45
CA ALA A 138 -14.33 0.36 4.57
C ALA A 138 -14.96 0.01 5.92
N GLU A 139 -16.29 0.02 6.01
CA GLU A 139 -17.02 -0.38 7.22
C GLU A 139 -16.87 -1.88 7.52
N ARG A 140 -16.90 -2.75 6.51
CA ARG A 140 -16.64 -4.19 6.66
C ARG A 140 -15.21 -4.43 7.18
N LEU A 141 -14.22 -3.75 6.61
CA LEU A 141 -12.83 -3.83 7.05
C LEU A 141 -12.68 -3.35 8.50
N ARG A 142 -13.32 -2.22 8.86
CA ARG A 142 -13.29 -1.68 10.21
C ARG A 142 -13.85 -2.68 11.23
N LYS A 143 -15.02 -3.23 10.95
CA LYS A 143 -15.63 -4.28 11.79
C LYS A 143 -14.73 -5.51 11.91
N ALA A 144 -14.13 -5.95 10.80
CA ALA A 144 -13.21 -7.07 10.81
C ALA A 144 -11.96 -6.79 11.70
N ILE A 145 -11.42 -5.57 11.67
CA ILE A 145 -10.30 -5.16 12.54
C ILE A 145 -10.72 -5.17 14.02
N GLU A 146 -11.92 -4.72 14.35
CA GLU A 146 -12.43 -4.70 15.72
C GLU A 146 -12.54 -6.10 16.34
N THR A 147 -12.74 -7.13 15.52
CA THR A 147 -12.82 -8.53 15.95
C THR A 147 -11.47 -9.23 16.08
N LEU A 148 -10.37 -8.58 15.73
CA LEU A 148 -9.04 -9.15 15.90
C LEU A 148 -8.63 -9.23 17.37
N PRO A 149 -7.81 -10.24 17.76
CA PRO A 149 -7.19 -10.29 19.08
C PRO A 149 -6.41 -8.97 19.36
N PRO A 150 -6.37 -8.50 20.62
CA PRO A 150 -5.83 -7.18 20.97
C PRO A 150 -4.45 -6.88 20.38
N GLY A 151 -3.50 -7.83 20.47
CA GLY A 151 -2.15 -7.63 19.93
C GLY A 151 -2.08 -7.57 18.40
N GLN A 152 -3.00 -8.25 17.71
CA GLN A 152 -3.11 -8.20 16.25
C GLN A 152 -3.76 -6.88 15.80
N ARG A 153 -4.83 -6.46 16.49
CA ARG A 153 -5.47 -5.16 16.25
C ARG A 153 -4.49 -4.02 16.43
N GLU A 154 -3.78 -4.01 17.55
CA GLU A 154 -2.76 -3.00 17.85
C GLU A 154 -1.67 -2.94 16.76
N ALA A 155 -1.18 -4.10 16.28
CA ALA A 155 -0.21 -4.14 15.20
C ALA A 155 -0.76 -3.55 13.89
N VAL A 156 -2.02 -3.87 13.52
CA VAL A 156 -2.69 -3.27 12.34
C VAL A 156 -2.86 -1.77 12.51
N GLU A 157 -3.30 -1.31 13.67
CA GLU A 157 -3.49 0.13 13.93
C GLU A 157 -2.18 0.91 13.85
N GLN A 158 -1.10 0.41 14.49
CA GLN A 158 0.16 1.13 14.53
C GLN A 158 0.92 1.07 13.21
N LEU A 159 1.02 -0.12 12.61
CA LEU A 159 1.85 -0.35 11.42
C LEU A 159 1.04 -0.19 10.13
N GLY A 160 -0.24 -0.57 10.15
CA GLY A 160 -1.12 -0.53 8.98
C GLY A 160 -1.83 0.81 8.82
N LEU A 161 -2.56 1.30 9.83
CA LEU A 161 -3.39 2.49 9.73
C LEU A 161 -2.63 3.79 10.05
N LYS A 162 -1.74 3.76 11.04
CA LYS A 162 -0.94 4.93 11.45
C LYS A 162 0.44 5.00 10.79
N GLU A 163 0.77 4.01 9.96
CA GLU A 163 2.01 3.92 9.17
C GLU A 163 3.31 4.11 9.97
N ARG A 164 3.30 3.75 11.25
CA ARG A 164 4.50 3.86 12.06
C ARG A 164 5.54 2.85 11.65
N THR A 165 6.79 3.20 11.82
CA THR A 165 7.89 2.25 11.74
C THR A 165 7.76 1.20 12.85
N LEU A 166 8.39 0.04 12.67
CA LEU A 166 8.42 -1.01 13.71
C LEU A 166 9.04 -0.50 15.02
N ALA A 167 10.02 0.40 14.94
CA ALA A 167 10.66 0.99 16.11
C ALA A 167 9.70 1.89 16.89
N GLU A 168 9.03 2.84 16.20
CA GLU A 168 8.02 3.72 16.80
C GLU A 168 6.83 2.96 17.38
N ALA A 169 6.38 1.92 16.66
CA ALA A 169 5.30 1.07 17.14
C ALA A 169 5.72 0.28 18.39
N ALA A 170 6.96 -0.23 18.43
CA ALA A 170 7.51 -0.94 19.59
C ALA A 170 7.60 -0.03 20.83
N GLU A 171 8.10 1.18 20.65
CA GLU A 171 8.19 2.18 21.71
C GLU A 171 6.81 2.54 22.29
N ARG A 172 5.81 2.74 21.43
CA ARG A 172 4.46 3.12 21.87
C ARG A 172 3.65 2.00 22.49
N THR A 173 3.85 0.77 22.04
CA THR A 173 3.07 -0.40 22.50
C THR A 173 3.75 -1.18 23.61
N GLY A 174 5.03 -0.90 23.89
CA GLY A 174 5.86 -1.69 24.80
C GLY A 174 6.14 -3.12 24.28
N ARG A 175 5.84 -3.41 23.01
CA ARG A 175 6.05 -4.72 22.39
C ARG A 175 7.36 -4.72 21.61
N ASN A 176 8.04 -5.86 21.57
CA ASN A 176 9.20 -5.99 20.70
C ASN A 176 8.81 -6.03 19.23
N THR A 177 9.73 -5.61 18.35
CA THR A 177 9.50 -5.54 16.90
C THR A 177 9.17 -6.89 16.26
N GLY A 178 9.71 -7.99 16.80
CA GLY A 178 9.40 -9.36 16.35
C GLY A 178 7.93 -9.73 16.62
N ALA A 179 7.44 -9.45 17.82
CA ALA A 179 6.04 -9.68 18.17
C ALA A 179 5.08 -8.85 17.31
N LEU A 180 5.42 -7.59 17.01
CA LEU A 180 4.63 -6.74 16.13
C LEU A 180 4.58 -7.27 14.70
N LYS A 181 5.71 -7.74 14.14
CA LYS A 181 5.74 -8.40 12.81
C LYS A 181 4.84 -9.64 12.76
N VAL A 182 4.97 -10.52 13.74
CA VAL A 182 4.17 -11.75 13.81
C VAL A 182 2.68 -11.43 13.97
N ASN A 183 2.34 -10.49 14.84
CA ASN A 183 0.95 -10.07 15.05
C ASN A 183 0.36 -9.43 13.79
N LEU A 184 1.08 -8.56 13.09
CA LEU A 184 0.65 -7.98 11.82
C LEU A 184 0.42 -9.07 10.76
N HIS A 185 1.35 -10.00 10.62
CA HIS A 185 1.21 -11.10 9.66
C HIS A 185 -0.03 -11.96 9.94
N ARG A 186 -0.26 -12.33 11.21
CA ARG A 186 -1.44 -13.10 11.62
C ARG A 186 -2.73 -12.31 11.39
N ALA A 187 -2.73 -11.02 11.74
CA ALA A 187 -3.85 -10.14 11.51
C ALA A 187 -4.24 -10.05 10.03
N LEU A 188 -3.27 -9.82 9.15
CA LEU A 188 -3.50 -9.74 7.69
C LEU A 188 -4.02 -11.06 7.13
N LYS A 189 -3.54 -12.20 7.63
CA LYS A 189 -4.09 -13.51 7.26
C LYS A 189 -5.55 -13.64 7.69
N THR A 190 -5.86 -13.36 8.95
CA THR A 190 -7.23 -13.43 9.49
C THR A 190 -8.19 -12.49 8.75
N LEU A 191 -7.76 -11.25 8.46
CA LEU A 191 -8.57 -10.30 7.71
C LEU A 191 -8.85 -10.78 6.29
N ARG A 192 -7.83 -11.33 5.62
CA ARG A 192 -8.01 -11.90 4.27
C ARG A 192 -9.02 -13.04 4.28
N ASP A 193 -8.87 -13.99 5.20
CA ASP A 193 -9.74 -15.17 5.29
C ASP A 193 -11.21 -14.76 5.55
N ARG A 194 -11.44 -13.70 6.35
CA ARG A 194 -12.79 -13.18 6.64
C ARG A 194 -13.39 -12.40 5.48
N LEU A 195 -12.62 -11.54 4.82
CA LEU A 195 -13.11 -10.70 3.73
C LEU A 195 -13.33 -11.49 2.43
N HIS A 196 -12.64 -12.61 2.24
CA HIS A 196 -12.83 -13.49 1.07
C HIS A 196 -13.73 -14.69 1.36
N GLY A 197 -14.00 -15.02 2.62
CA GLY A 197 -14.87 -16.14 3.00
C GLY A 197 -16.37 -15.82 3.04
N GLU A 198 -16.75 -14.56 2.82
CA GLU A 198 -18.14 -14.09 2.79
C GLU A 198 -18.65 -13.80 1.35
N SER A 199 -18.02 -14.44 0.31
CA SER A 199 -18.48 -14.36 -1.09
C SER A 199 -19.24 -15.56 -1.52
#